data_0e82e2ee261109969fd90bc75186a435
#
_entry.id   0e82e2ee261109969fd90bc75186a435
#
_cell.length_a   1.000
_cell.length_b   1.000
_cell.length_c   1.000
_cell.angle_alpha   90.00
_cell.angle_beta   90.00
_cell.angle_gamma   90.00
#
_symmetry.space_group_name_H-M   'P 1'
#
loop_
_entity.id
_entity.type
_entity.pdbx_description
1 polymer ?
#
loop_
_entity_poly.entity_id
_entity_poly.type
_entity_poly.pdbx_seq_one_letter_code
_entity_poly.pdbx_strand_id
1 'polypeptide(L)'
;MSDLEYPAGLRYTAEHEWLRADGDVLRVGITSFAQEALGDVVYVSLPAVGEAVVAGDTCGEVESTKSVSDLYAPVSGEVTAVNGALDATPELVNSDPYGEGWMYELRPSDAGAAEALLDVEGYTSQLS
;
A
#
# COMPACT_ATOMS: atom_id res chain seq x y z
N MET A 1 0.03 2.21 23.91
CA MET A 1 0.94 1.21 23.34
C MET A 1 0.29 0.55 22.14
N SER A 2 0.98 0.55 21.08
CA SER A 2 0.42 0.05 19.83
C SER A 2 0.64 -1.45 19.68
N ASP A 3 -0.39 -2.16 19.24
CA ASP A 3 -0.29 -3.58 18.90
C ASP A 3 -0.13 -3.77 17.40
N LEU A 4 0.24 -2.71 16.69
CA LEU A 4 0.36 -2.76 15.25
C LEU A 4 1.54 -3.61 14.83
N GLU A 5 1.34 -4.35 13.74
CA GLU A 5 2.36 -5.22 13.19
C GLU A 5 3.04 -4.58 12.00
N TYR A 6 4.33 -4.87 11.86
CA TYR A 6 5.11 -4.42 10.72
C TYR A 6 5.96 -5.61 10.27
N PRO A 7 5.44 -6.43 9.32
CA PRO A 7 6.14 -7.65 8.93
C PRO A 7 7.54 -7.37 8.40
N ALA A 8 8.49 -8.20 8.81
CA ALA A 8 9.82 -8.22 8.21
C ALA A 8 9.69 -8.83 6.82
N GLY A 9 10.61 -8.49 5.94
CA GLY A 9 10.59 -9.02 4.59
C GLY A 9 9.79 -8.18 3.60
N LEU A 10 9.07 -7.18 4.08
CA LEU A 10 8.40 -6.23 3.19
C LEU A 10 9.26 -4.99 3.04
N ARG A 11 8.94 -4.17 2.04
CA ARG A 11 9.49 -2.82 1.93
C ARG A 11 8.40 -1.82 2.26
N TYR A 12 8.80 -0.63 2.64
CA TYR A 12 7.88 0.39 3.14
C TYR A 12 8.24 1.74 2.56
N THR A 13 7.21 2.62 2.41
CA THR A 13 7.45 3.99 2.00
C THR A 13 7.20 4.94 3.16
N ALA A 14 7.70 6.17 3.02
CA ALA A 14 7.47 7.21 4.02
C ALA A 14 5.98 7.59 4.11
N GLU A 15 5.20 7.27 3.08
CA GLU A 15 3.75 7.52 3.06
C GLU A 15 2.95 6.37 3.65
N HIS A 16 3.62 5.41 4.31
CA HIS A 16 2.96 4.31 5.03
C HIS A 16 2.33 3.28 4.12
N GLU A 17 3.00 2.97 3.03
CA GLU A 17 2.61 1.89 2.12
C GLU A 17 3.62 0.77 2.25
N TRP A 18 3.15 -0.47 2.06
CA TRP A 18 4.04 -1.63 2.08
C TRP A 18 4.06 -2.28 0.71
N LEU A 19 5.17 -2.96 0.42
CA LEU A 19 5.34 -3.69 -0.84
C LEU A 19 5.86 -5.08 -0.53
N ARG A 20 5.28 -6.06 -1.23
CA ARG A 20 5.73 -7.45 -1.16
C ARG A 20 6.12 -7.90 -2.56
N ALA A 21 7.35 -8.37 -2.70
CA ALA A 21 7.81 -8.90 -3.98
C ALA A 21 7.18 -10.26 -4.24
N ASP A 22 6.66 -10.46 -5.46
CA ASP A 22 6.06 -11.72 -5.87
C ASP A 22 6.42 -11.91 -7.33
N GLY A 23 7.54 -12.63 -7.57
CA GLY A 23 8.07 -12.77 -8.91
C GLY A 23 8.53 -11.41 -9.45
N ASP A 24 7.98 -11.02 -10.59
CA ASP A 24 8.34 -9.76 -11.23
C ASP A 24 7.34 -8.63 -10.92
N VAL A 25 6.40 -8.87 -10.00
CA VAL A 25 5.42 -7.85 -9.60
C VAL A 25 5.59 -7.54 -8.12
N LEU A 26 5.09 -6.37 -7.73
CA LEU A 26 5.05 -5.93 -6.35
C LEU A 26 3.60 -5.76 -5.93
N ARG A 27 3.22 -6.41 -4.83
CA ARG A 27 1.89 -6.23 -4.24
C ARG A 27 1.98 -5.06 -3.26
N VAL A 28 1.03 -4.17 -3.30
CA VAL A 28 1.06 -2.92 -2.54
C VAL A 28 -0.19 -2.80 -1.69
N GLY A 29 -0.02 -2.30 -0.48
CA GLY A 29 -1.12 -1.94 0.40
C GLY A 29 -0.67 -0.88 1.37
N ILE A 30 -1.52 -0.54 2.35
CA ILE A 30 -1.13 0.43 3.38
C ILE A 30 -0.84 -0.32 4.68
N THR A 31 0.02 0.28 5.51
CA THR A 31 0.46 -0.36 6.75
C THR A 31 -0.62 -0.30 7.82
N SER A 32 -0.43 -1.09 8.87
CA SER A 32 -1.34 -1.04 10.02
C SER A 32 -1.36 0.34 10.66
N PHE A 33 -0.24 1.07 10.62
CA PHE A 33 -0.20 2.45 11.11
C PHE A 33 -1.15 3.34 10.31
N ALA A 34 -1.10 3.21 8.97
CA ALA A 34 -1.93 4.05 8.10
C ALA A 34 -3.41 3.76 8.30
N GLN A 35 -3.80 2.49 8.37
CA GLN A 35 -5.22 2.16 8.52
C GLN A 35 -5.74 2.58 9.90
N GLU A 36 -4.90 2.50 10.94
CA GLU A 36 -5.33 2.94 12.27
C GLU A 36 -5.51 4.45 12.29
N ALA A 37 -4.61 5.19 11.65
CA ALA A 37 -4.70 6.64 11.59
C ALA A 37 -5.93 7.09 10.82
N LEU A 38 -6.30 6.34 9.77
CA LEU A 38 -7.48 6.66 8.97
C LEU A 38 -8.78 6.35 9.69
N GLY A 39 -8.82 5.26 10.46
CA GLY A 39 -10.05 4.75 11.03
C GLY A 39 -10.75 3.83 10.05
N ASP A 40 -12.05 3.62 10.21
CA ASP A 40 -12.81 2.66 9.40
C ASP A 40 -12.83 3.06 7.94
N VAL A 41 -12.26 2.23 7.09
CA VAL A 41 -12.20 2.48 5.65
C VAL A 41 -13.55 2.14 5.04
N VAL A 42 -14.11 3.08 4.27
CA VAL A 42 -15.43 2.92 3.67
C VAL A 42 -15.39 2.88 2.16
N TYR A 43 -14.31 3.35 1.54
CA TYR A 43 -14.18 3.35 0.09
C TYR A 43 -12.71 3.41 -0.31
N VAL A 44 -12.35 2.68 -1.36
CA VAL A 44 -10.99 2.67 -1.90
C VAL A 44 -11.08 2.90 -3.40
N SER A 45 -10.35 3.91 -3.89
CA SER A 45 -10.25 4.18 -5.32
C SER A 45 -8.86 3.73 -5.78
N LEU A 46 -8.81 2.76 -6.68
CA LEU A 46 -7.57 2.13 -7.11
C LEU A 46 -7.22 2.53 -8.53
N PRO A 47 -5.94 2.47 -8.91
CA PRO A 47 -5.57 2.69 -10.31
C PRO A 47 -6.13 1.56 -11.19
N ALA A 48 -6.26 1.82 -12.48
CA ALA A 48 -6.79 0.82 -13.41
C ALA A 48 -5.68 -0.13 -13.83
N VAL A 49 -6.05 -1.40 -14.08
CA VAL A 49 -5.12 -2.37 -14.65
C VAL A 49 -4.64 -1.84 -16.00
N GLY A 50 -3.33 -1.88 -16.22
CA GLY A 50 -2.72 -1.35 -17.44
C GLY A 50 -2.27 0.08 -17.32
N GLU A 51 -2.64 0.77 -16.26
CA GLU A 51 -2.25 2.17 -16.06
C GLU A 51 -0.79 2.26 -15.66
N ALA A 52 -0.07 3.22 -16.26
CA ALA A 52 1.31 3.50 -15.87
C ALA A 52 1.29 4.50 -14.71
N VAL A 53 2.06 4.21 -13.66
CA VAL A 53 2.17 5.10 -12.51
C VAL A 53 3.61 5.55 -12.36
N VAL A 54 3.80 6.72 -11.75
CA VAL A 54 5.12 7.31 -11.56
C VAL A 54 5.36 7.47 -10.07
N ALA A 55 6.55 7.04 -9.62
CA ALA A 55 6.89 7.08 -8.20
C ALA A 55 6.63 8.46 -7.61
N GLY A 56 5.92 8.49 -6.49
CA GLY A 56 5.61 9.73 -5.79
C GLY A 56 4.33 10.42 -6.25
N ASP A 57 3.77 10.04 -7.39
CA ASP A 57 2.52 10.62 -7.86
C ASP A 57 1.33 9.91 -7.21
N THR A 58 0.23 10.64 -7.06
CA THR A 58 -1.00 10.06 -6.55
C THR A 58 -1.56 9.08 -7.57
N CYS A 59 -1.91 7.88 -7.12
CA CYS A 59 -2.48 6.85 -8.00
C CYS A 59 -3.86 6.36 -7.53
N GLY A 60 -4.33 6.83 -6.38
CA GLY A 60 -5.64 6.43 -5.87
C GLY A 60 -5.94 7.14 -4.56
N GLU A 61 -6.99 6.70 -3.88
CA GLU A 61 -7.42 7.29 -2.61
C GLU A 61 -8.01 6.23 -1.71
N VAL A 62 -7.88 6.45 -0.40
CA VAL A 62 -8.55 5.64 0.62
C VAL A 62 -9.41 6.58 1.44
N GLU A 63 -10.71 6.30 1.46
CA GLU A 63 -11.66 7.14 2.20
C GLU A 63 -12.12 6.41 3.45
N SER A 64 -12.08 7.12 4.58
CA SER A 64 -12.55 6.57 5.85
C SER A 64 -13.71 7.41 6.36
N THR A 65 -14.26 7.01 7.50
CA THR A 65 -15.36 7.75 8.12
C THR A 65 -14.98 9.16 8.55
N LYS A 66 -13.68 9.45 8.66
CA LYS A 66 -13.22 10.74 9.17
C LYS A 66 -12.30 11.50 8.22
N SER A 67 -11.76 10.86 7.19
CA SER A 67 -10.84 11.57 6.29
C SER A 67 -10.63 10.82 4.99
N VAL A 68 -9.96 11.49 4.05
CA VAL A 68 -9.57 10.91 2.77
C VAL A 68 -8.06 11.04 2.66
N SER A 69 -7.39 9.97 2.26
CA SER A 69 -5.94 9.95 2.11
C SER A 69 -5.59 9.54 0.69
N ASP A 70 -4.61 10.23 0.10
CA ASP A 70 -4.11 9.85 -1.22
C ASP A 70 -3.26 8.58 -1.12
N LEU A 71 -3.33 7.74 -2.16
CA LEU A 71 -2.38 6.67 -2.36
C LEU A 71 -1.32 7.15 -3.32
N TYR A 72 -0.05 6.99 -2.94
CA TYR A 72 1.07 7.39 -3.79
C TYR A 72 1.72 6.15 -4.36
N ALA A 73 2.12 6.22 -5.63
CA ALA A 73 2.83 5.12 -6.25
C ALA A 73 4.21 5.00 -5.57
N PRO A 74 4.54 3.81 -5.04
CA PRO A 74 5.82 3.66 -4.32
C PRO A 74 7.00 3.61 -5.28
N VAL A 75 6.78 3.11 -6.49
CA VAL A 75 7.78 3.04 -7.55
C VAL A 75 7.04 3.23 -8.87
N SER A 76 7.79 3.59 -9.91
CA SER A 76 7.19 3.72 -11.24
C SER A 76 6.99 2.33 -11.84
N GLY A 77 5.90 2.14 -12.58
CA GLY A 77 5.62 0.87 -13.22
C GLY A 77 4.23 0.82 -13.80
N GLU A 78 3.80 -0.39 -14.14
CA GLU A 78 2.48 -0.62 -14.73
C GLU A 78 1.64 -1.46 -13.78
N VAL A 79 0.39 -1.04 -13.56
CA VAL A 79 -0.54 -1.77 -12.69
C VAL A 79 -0.96 -3.06 -13.39
N THR A 80 -0.75 -4.19 -12.74
CA THR A 80 -1.05 -5.50 -13.32
C THR A 80 -2.29 -6.14 -12.74
N ALA A 81 -2.69 -5.74 -11.51
CA ALA A 81 -3.88 -6.30 -10.86
C ALA A 81 -4.38 -5.32 -9.80
N VAL A 82 -5.67 -5.38 -9.52
CA VAL A 82 -6.26 -4.64 -8.40
C VAL A 82 -7.10 -5.60 -7.59
N ASN A 83 -7.27 -5.29 -6.30
CA ASN A 83 -8.04 -6.14 -5.41
C ASN A 83 -9.51 -5.75 -5.45
N GLY A 84 -10.28 -6.45 -6.28
CA GLY A 84 -11.70 -6.16 -6.46
C GLY A 84 -12.53 -6.40 -5.20
N ALA A 85 -12.02 -7.17 -4.24
CA ALA A 85 -12.76 -7.41 -3.00
C ALA A 85 -12.97 -6.13 -2.20
N LEU A 86 -12.12 -5.13 -2.40
CA LEU A 86 -12.24 -3.87 -1.67
C LEU A 86 -13.44 -3.03 -2.13
N ASP A 87 -13.99 -3.31 -3.31
CA ASP A 87 -15.22 -2.62 -3.74
C ASP A 87 -16.40 -3.00 -2.86
N ALA A 88 -16.51 -4.28 -2.51
CA ALA A 88 -17.62 -4.77 -1.69
C ALA A 88 -17.27 -4.73 -0.20
N THR A 89 -15.99 -4.89 0.14
CA THR A 89 -15.56 -5.06 1.53
C THR A 89 -14.32 -4.20 1.80
N PRO A 90 -14.45 -2.87 1.76
CA PRO A 90 -13.29 -1.99 1.99
C PRO A 90 -12.69 -2.13 3.39
N GLU A 91 -13.47 -2.60 4.35
CA GLU A 91 -12.98 -2.79 5.72
C GLU A 91 -11.91 -3.88 5.83
N LEU A 92 -11.66 -4.65 4.78
CA LEU A 92 -10.51 -5.57 4.76
C LEU A 92 -9.19 -4.83 4.96
N VAL A 93 -9.14 -3.57 4.53
CA VAL A 93 -7.95 -2.74 4.75
C VAL A 93 -7.66 -2.60 6.24
N ASN A 94 -8.71 -2.52 7.05
CA ASN A 94 -8.57 -2.40 8.51
C ASN A 94 -8.28 -3.75 9.16
N SER A 95 -9.00 -4.79 8.74
CA SER A 95 -8.94 -6.08 9.43
C SER A 95 -7.73 -6.91 9.03
N ASP A 96 -7.22 -6.72 7.81
CA ASP A 96 -6.11 -7.55 7.32
C ASP A 96 -5.28 -6.77 6.30
N PRO A 97 -4.62 -5.68 6.73
CA PRO A 97 -3.94 -4.77 5.79
C PRO A 97 -2.79 -5.42 5.02
N TYR A 98 -2.18 -6.47 5.56
CA TYR A 98 -1.06 -7.14 4.90
C TYR A 98 -1.48 -8.40 4.15
N GLY A 99 -2.75 -8.78 4.24
CA GLY A 99 -3.28 -9.98 3.59
C GLY A 99 -4.39 -9.63 2.65
N GLU A 100 -5.63 -9.96 3.03
CA GLU A 100 -6.79 -9.76 2.16
C GLU A 100 -7.04 -8.30 1.80
N GLY A 101 -6.48 -7.37 2.58
CA GLY A 101 -6.65 -5.94 2.34
C GLY A 101 -5.62 -5.32 1.39
N TRP A 102 -4.86 -6.14 0.68
CA TRP A 102 -3.94 -5.61 -0.32
C TRP A 102 -4.71 -4.79 -1.36
N MET A 103 -4.05 -3.83 -1.99
CA MET A 103 -4.74 -2.89 -2.85
C MET A 103 -4.52 -3.14 -4.34
N TYR A 104 -3.27 -3.19 -4.79
CA TYR A 104 -3.00 -3.43 -6.19
C TYR A 104 -1.63 -4.06 -6.35
N GLU A 105 -1.34 -4.56 -7.56
CA GLU A 105 -0.03 -5.08 -7.91
C GLU A 105 0.49 -4.30 -9.10
N LEU A 106 1.81 -4.09 -9.12
CA LEU A 106 2.42 -3.39 -10.23
C LEU A 106 3.72 -4.08 -10.63
N ARG A 107 4.05 -3.96 -11.91
CA ARG A 107 5.32 -4.40 -12.44
C ARG A 107 6.24 -3.18 -12.50
N PRO A 108 7.30 -3.13 -11.67
CA PRO A 108 8.13 -1.94 -11.63
C PRO A 108 8.91 -1.76 -12.93
N SER A 109 9.09 -0.51 -13.34
CA SER A 109 9.92 -0.19 -14.51
C SER A 109 11.38 -0.55 -14.28
N ASP A 110 11.81 -0.49 -13.02
CA ASP A 110 13.17 -0.82 -12.62
C ASP A 110 13.07 -1.95 -11.59
N ALA A 111 13.63 -3.12 -11.94
CA ALA A 111 13.50 -4.31 -11.11
C ALA A 111 14.09 -4.10 -9.71
N GLY A 112 15.06 -3.20 -9.54
CA GLY A 112 15.65 -2.94 -8.24
C GLY A 112 15.02 -1.80 -7.46
N ALA A 113 13.95 -1.19 -7.98
CA ALA A 113 13.39 0.01 -7.36
C ALA A 113 12.91 -0.23 -5.94
N ALA A 114 12.31 -1.40 -5.67
CA ALA A 114 11.79 -1.68 -4.33
C ALA A 114 12.89 -1.76 -3.29
N GLU A 115 14.09 -2.16 -3.68
CA GLU A 115 15.20 -2.31 -2.74
C GLU A 115 15.72 -0.98 -2.24
N ALA A 116 15.39 0.10 -2.91
CA ALA A 116 15.76 1.44 -2.45
C ALA A 116 14.81 1.97 -1.38
N LEU A 117 13.70 1.28 -1.14
CA LEU A 117 12.72 1.70 -0.15
C LEU A 117 13.12 1.23 1.24
N LEU A 118 12.39 1.69 2.24
CA LEU A 118 12.68 1.38 3.64
C LEU A 118 12.44 -0.10 3.93
N ASP A 119 13.30 -0.70 4.73
CA ASP A 119 13.00 -2.01 5.32
C ASP A 119 12.20 -1.77 6.61
N VAL A 120 11.88 -2.86 7.34
CA VAL A 120 11.04 -2.73 8.52
C VAL A 120 11.72 -1.85 9.58
N GLU A 121 13.03 -1.95 9.72
CA GLU A 121 13.73 -1.14 10.71
C GLU A 121 13.75 0.33 10.34
N GLY A 122 13.98 0.63 9.07
CA GLY A 122 13.97 2.01 8.60
C GLY A 122 12.60 2.64 8.75
N TYR A 123 11.55 1.86 8.44
CA TYR A 123 10.19 2.37 8.53
C TYR A 123 9.78 2.60 9.99
N THR A 124 10.02 1.63 10.88
CA THR A 124 9.60 1.80 12.27
C THR A 124 10.39 2.89 12.97
N SER A 125 11.64 3.13 12.55
CA SER A 125 12.43 4.23 13.12
C SER A 125 11.78 5.58 12.84
N GLN A 126 11.15 5.77 11.69
CA GLN A 126 10.51 7.06 11.39
C GLN A 126 9.18 7.24 12.13
N LEU A 127 8.62 6.16 12.66
CA LEU A 127 7.38 6.24 13.44
C LEU A 127 7.61 6.65 14.88
N SER A 128 8.82 6.50 15.38
CA SER A 128 9.11 6.78 16.80
C SER A 128 9.65 8.18 17.04
#